data_6540d0413dd6102b8881d1a038d00708
#
_entry.id   6540d0413dd6102b8881d1a038d00708
#
_cell.length_a   1.000
_cell.length_b   1.000
_cell.length_c   1.000
_cell.angle_alpha   90.00
_cell.angle_beta   90.00
_cell.angle_gamma   90.00
#
_symmetry.space_group_name_H-M   'P 1'
#
loop_
_entity.id
_entity.type
_entity.pdbx_description
1 polymer ?
#
loop_
_entity_poly.entity_id
_entity_poly.type
_entity_poly.pdbx_seq_one_letter_code
_entity_poly.pdbx_strand_id
1 'polypeptide(L)'
;DMYLPSDFLKSQLRRFGFWEEEDRIYVSGEIGLTKHSGNLFRYIQREERILRCSWIHVGDNTYSDYYVPKSMFIRSRRIYHPYTSFENLWQNDMWSPYKKFLPSYLSGLARAYRLSLPASDRLAFFVDVLLVPYFLFVYKVLRDAKDRGVDNLFFLARDSFVWYRMALRLRHLFLGMNFHYLYISRKAVFVSCLYDLSDYELELVFSDTIGYTPRQLLSSLALEEDEMLQAFCADELDEPLDSGKRVRFYDRIRSSSLAKILLEKSGEARRLLLSYLRQEGFLGSEKPGIVDIGWKGNTNRVLNYILRREEDTNAYLSFFLGVKETRHPIASIGDYEAGYYFEDYLDEPEYAYNLFALVYVLENYFSASDDTTLSRYREEDGTIYPEFSPGIISDASKEKNQYILRLTEGFLDLIMESGLLRYDPSSLFGDVGVPTLLRLASRPSMAELRVLRELTFNDIYVGDRKVVLKMYPWTICDYVLKKLKNRKNDKYIFTWFDASIIYTYGFLSGPILKLKKNILSDSLIHLLIKKVISLWK
;
A
#
# COMPACT_ATOMS: atom_id res chain seq x y z
N ASP A 1 21.93 32.71 8.20
CA ASP A 1 22.96 32.70 9.24
C ASP A 1 23.62 31.31 9.25
N MET A 2 24.97 31.27 9.21
CA MET A 2 25.77 30.07 8.98
C MET A 2 27.05 30.14 9.83
N TYR A 3 27.51 28.98 10.30
CA TYR A 3 28.75 28.83 11.13
C TYR A 3 29.89 28.11 10.41
N LEU A 4 29.63 27.57 9.19
CA LEU A 4 30.68 26.95 8.39
C LEU A 4 31.61 28.01 7.78
N PRO A 5 32.93 27.73 7.65
CA PRO A 5 33.87 28.65 7.05
C PRO A 5 33.55 29.01 5.59
N SER A 6 33.81 30.25 5.20
CA SER A 6 33.54 30.72 3.84
C SER A 6 34.28 29.93 2.77
N ASP A 7 35.53 29.51 3.01
CA ASP A 7 36.30 28.68 2.07
C ASP A 7 35.68 27.31 1.84
N PHE A 8 35.15 26.70 2.91
CA PHE A 8 34.40 25.44 2.78
C PHE A 8 33.16 25.63 1.93
N LEU A 9 32.34 26.64 2.24
CA LEU A 9 31.13 26.94 1.47
C LEU A 9 31.45 27.26 0.00
N LYS A 10 32.47 28.03 -0.26
CA LYS A 10 32.96 28.36 -1.60
C LYS A 10 33.36 27.09 -2.37
N SER A 11 34.08 26.18 -1.71
CA SER A 11 34.46 24.89 -2.32
C SER A 11 33.25 24.04 -2.71
N GLN A 12 32.21 24.00 -1.86
CA GLN A 12 30.96 23.26 -2.17
C GLN A 12 30.19 23.95 -3.30
N LEU A 13 30.04 25.25 -3.29
CA LEU A 13 29.34 25.98 -4.35
C LEU A 13 30.02 25.78 -5.71
N ARG A 14 31.38 25.84 -5.75
CA ARG A 14 32.15 25.50 -6.96
C ARG A 14 31.90 24.05 -7.42
N ARG A 15 31.93 23.09 -6.50
CA ARG A 15 31.73 21.68 -6.79
C ARG A 15 30.36 21.42 -7.45
N PHE A 16 29.36 22.17 -7.06
CA PHE A 16 27.99 22.03 -7.59
C PHE A 16 27.65 22.99 -8.74
N GLY A 17 28.62 23.79 -9.22
CA GLY A 17 28.41 24.71 -10.33
C GLY A 17 27.57 25.95 -9.97
N PHE A 18 27.53 26.32 -8.70
CA PHE A 18 26.82 27.52 -8.18
C PHE A 18 27.73 28.66 -7.81
N TRP A 19 28.97 28.67 -8.24
CA TRP A 19 29.95 29.75 -7.95
C TRP A 19 30.55 30.31 -9.23
N GLU A 20 30.45 31.62 -9.39
CA GLU A 20 31.13 32.38 -10.42
C GLU A 20 32.23 33.28 -9.77
N GLU A 21 33.20 33.75 -10.53
CA GLU A 21 34.35 34.53 -9.98
C GLU A 21 33.91 35.88 -9.41
N GLU A 22 32.81 36.44 -9.89
CA GLU A 22 32.22 37.69 -9.41
C GLU A 22 31.42 37.54 -8.12
N ASP A 23 31.11 36.29 -7.72
CA ASP A 23 30.33 36.05 -6.52
C ASP A 23 31.02 36.46 -5.24
N ARG A 24 30.26 36.98 -4.30
CA ARG A 24 30.69 37.33 -2.96
C ARG A 24 30.00 36.45 -1.92
N ILE A 25 30.79 36.03 -0.92
CA ILE A 25 30.24 35.21 0.18
C ILE A 25 30.47 35.94 1.51
N TYR A 26 29.41 36.06 2.30
CA TYR A 26 29.39 36.68 3.62
C TYR A 26 28.84 35.70 4.63
N VAL A 27 29.68 35.19 5.51
CA VAL A 27 29.31 34.18 6.50
C VAL A 27 29.09 34.85 7.85
N SER A 28 27.86 34.72 8.38
CA SER A 28 27.47 35.34 9.65
C SER A 28 28.36 34.94 10.84
N GLY A 29 28.82 33.68 10.88
CA GLY A 29 29.73 33.18 11.92
C GLY A 29 31.12 33.81 11.88
N GLU A 30 31.66 34.16 10.70
CA GLU A 30 32.95 34.80 10.54
C GLU A 30 32.87 36.32 10.81
N ILE A 31 31.78 36.95 10.39
CA ILE A 31 31.59 38.41 10.52
C ILE A 31 31.07 38.76 11.92
N GLY A 32 30.46 37.81 12.65
CA GLY A 32 29.86 38.08 13.95
C GLY A 32 28.51 38.83 13.88
N LEU A 33 27.91 38.93 12.71
CA LEU A 33 26.64 39.63 12.49
C LEU A 33 25.59 38.67 11.87
N THR A 34 24.31 38.86 12.23
CA THR A 34 23.24 37.98 11.76
C THR A 34 22.22 38.70 10.88
N LYS A 35 21.57 37.96 10.00
CA LYS A 35 20.39 38.44 9.24
C LYS A 35 19.20 38.70 10.17
N HIS A 36 19.07 37.90 11.22
CA HIS A 36 18.00 38.03 12.20
C HIS A 36 17.95 39.41 12.85
N SER A 37 19.10 39.96 13.21
CA SER A 37 19.21 41.33 13.78
C SER A 37 19.15 42.45 12.73
N GLY A 38 19.24 42.11 11.45
CA GLY A 38 19.38 43.06 10.35
C GLY A 38 20.78 43.63 10.18
N ASN A 39 21.70 43.34 11.10
CA ASN A 39 23.05 43.95 11.10
C ASN A 39 23.91 43.41 9.94
N LEU A 40 23.76 42.16 9.55
CA LEU A 40 24.45 41.59 8.40
C LEU A 40 24.02 42.31 7.09
N PHE A 41 22.75 42.65 6.93
CA PHE A 41 22.29 43.43 5.78
C PHE A 41 22.91 44.83 5.75
N ARG A 42 23.02 45.49 6.90
CA ARG A 42 23.68 46.81 6.99
C ARG A 42 25.15 46.72 6.67
N TYR A 43 25.82 45.67 7.14
CA TYR A 43 27.22 45.40 6.84
C TYR A 43 27.44 45.22 5.34
N ILE A 44 26.73 44.30 4.70
CA ILE A 44 26.83 44.01 3.26
C ILE A 44 26.51 45.28 2.43
N GLN A 45 25.49 46.05 2.83
CA GLN A 45 25.13 47.29 2.16
C GLN A 45 26.28 48.27 2.11
N ARG A 46 27.07 48.36 3.19
CA ARG A 46 28.24 49.26 3.27
C ARG A 46 29.41 48.73 2.45
N GLU A 47 29.73 47.47 2.61
CA GLU A 47 30.84 46.82 1.90
C GLU A 47 30.67 46.88 0.38
N GLU A 48 29.49 46.52 -0.10
CA GLU A 48 29.20 46.47 -1.54
C GLU A 48 28.63 47.77 -2.09
N ARG A 49 28.41 48.79 -1.25
CA ARG A 49 27.85 50.11 -1.62
C ARG A 49 26.54 50.03 -2.37
N ILE A 50 25.68 49.05 -2.04
CA ILE A 50 24.45 48.75 -2.75
C ILE A 50 23.33 49.69 -2.28
N LEU A 51 22.54 50.20 -3.23
CA LEU A 51 21.29 50.88 -2.90
C LEU A 51 20.22 49.85 -2.54
N ARG A 52 19.47 50.09 -1.46
CA ARG A 52 18.40 49.17 -1.00
C ARG A 52 17.33 48.87 -2.06
N CYS A 53 17.01 49.88 -2.89
CA CYS A 53 16.02 49.74 -3.97
C CYS A 53 16.50 48.84 -5.11
N SER A 54 17.82 48.68 -5.31
CA SER A 54 18.40 47.78 -6.31
C SER A 54 18.71 46.37 -5.77
N TRP A 55 18.52 46.16 -4.47
CA TRP A 55 18.79 44.87 -3.82
C TRP A 55 17.55 44.01 -3.77
N ILE A 56 17.67 42.77 -4.22
CA ILE A 56 16.67 41.72 -4.04
C ILE A 56 17.29 40.65 -3.15
N HIS A 57 16.70 40.43 -1.96
CA HIS A 57 17.07 39.33 -1.09
C HIS A 57 16.16 38.15 -1.32
N VAL A 58 16.75 36.95 -1.46
CA VAL A 58 16.03 35.71 -1.67
C VAL A 58 16.46 34.71 -0.59
N GLY A 59 15.49 34.11 0.13
CA GLY A 59 15.77 33.13 1.18
C GLY A 59 14.51 32.44 1.67
N ASP A 60 14.68 31.49 2.56
CA ASP A 60 13.62 30.59 3.02
C ASP A 60 13.06 30.94 4.40
N ASN A 61 13.85 31.55 5.26
CA ASN A 61 13.41 31.91 6.60
C ASN A 61 12.44 33.09 6.58
N THR A 62 11.25 32.88 7.11
CA THR A 62 10.17 33.90 7.09
C THR A 62 10.56 35.19 7.81
N TYR A 63 11.29 35.12 8.90
CA TYR A 63 11.68 36.30 9.68
C TYR A 63 12.93 36.95 9.11
N SER A 64 14.07 36.23 9.09
CA SER A 64 15.36 36.80 8.73
C SER A 64 15.52 37.06 7.24
N ASP A 65 14.81 36.34 6.36
CA ASP A 65 14.96 36.50 4.90
C ASP A 65 13.78 37.23 4.24
N TYR A 66 12.68 37.41 4.94
CA TYR A 66 11.52 38.11 4.37
C TYR A 66 11.16 39.38 5.17
N TYR A 67 10.81 39.23 6.47
CA TYR A 67 10.35 40.38 7.24
C TYR A 67 11.47 41.36 7.54
N VAL A 68 12.65 40.91 7.97
CA VAL A 68 13.79 41.79 8.31
C VAL A 68 14.24 42.63 7.11
N PRO A 69 14.60 42.07 5.95
CA PRO A 69 15.04 42.89 4.80
C PRO A 69 13.87 43.77 4.29
N LYS A 70 12.63 43.31 4.31
CA LYS A 70 11.48 44.12 3.93
C LYS A 70 11.29 45.35 4.83
N SER A 71 11.51 45.22 6.13
CA SER A 71 11.47 46.35 7.08
C SER A 71 12.60 47.37 6.83
N MET A 72 13.64 46.95 6.15
CA MET A 72 14.77 47.77 5.74
C MET A 72 14.64 48.33 4.31
N PHE A 73 13.45 48.20 3.68
CA PHE A 73 13.18 48.60 2.29
C PHE A 73 14.02 47.84 1.25
N ILE A 74 14.50 46.64 1.56
CA ILE A 74 15.12 45.70 0.64
C ILE A 74 14.02 44.84 0.06
N ARG A 75 13.92 44.72 -1.27
CA ARG A 75 12.98 43.81 -1.91
C ARG A 75 13.31 42.39 -1.50
N SER A 76 12.35 41.66 -0.94
CA SER A 76 12.55 40.29 -0.47
C SER A 76 11.61 39.32 -1.14
N ARG A 77 12.13 38.17 -1.55
CA ARG A 77 11.40 37.06 -2.12
C ARG A 77 11.64 35.82 -1.28
N ARG A 78 10.56 35.25 -0.76
CA ARG A 78 10.67 34.02 -0.02
C ARG A 78 10.70 32.82 -0.96
N ILE A 79 11.65 31.92 -0.73
CA ILE A 79 11.66 30.58 -1.33
C ILE A 79 10.88 29.67 -0.40
N TYR A 80 9.89 28.98 -0.97
CA TYR A 80 9.20 27.92 -0.27
C TYR A 80 9.87 26.61 -0.64
N HIS A 81 10.35 25.87 0.37
CA HIS A 81 10.74 24.49 0.15
C HIS A 81 9.48 23.67 -0.08
N PRO A 82 9.28 23.10 -1.27
CA PRO A 82 8.13 22.26 -1.52
C PRO A 82 8.35 20.89 -0.84
N TYR A 83 8.12 20.85 0.47
CA TYR A 83 8.13 19.58 1.19
C TYR A 83 6.95 18.73 0.75
N THR A 84 7.20 17.45 0.52
CA THR A 84 6.14 16.50 0.27
C THR A 84 5.34 16.23 1.55
N SER A 85 4.17 15.60 1.39
CA SER A 85 3.38 15.20 2.55
C SER A 85 4.14 14.22 3.46
N PHE A 86 5.01 13.41 2.89
CA PHE A 86 5.92 12.53 3.61
C PHE A 86 6.95 13.32 4.44
N GLU A 87 7.63 14.27 3.83
CA GLU A 87 8.62 15.10 4.52
C GLU A 87 7.99 15.91 5.66
N ASN A 88 6.77 16.43 5.46
CA ASN A 88 6.04 17.18 6.48
C ASN A 88 5.67 16.34 7.73
N LEU A 89 5.51 15.02 7.59
CA LEU A 89 5.32 14.15 8.77
C LEU A 89 6.47 14.24 9.76
N TRP A 90 7.71 14.38 9.26
CA TRP A 90 8.92 14.30 10.08
C TRP A 90 9.41 15.64 10.56
N GLN A 91 8.98 16.73 9.92
CA GLN A 91 9.38 18.09 10.32
C GLN A 91 8.67 18.62 11.54
N ASN A 92 7.39 18.29 11.68
CA ASN A 92 6.53 18.87 12.72
C ASN A 92 6.67 18.19 14.10
N ASP A 93 7.40 17.08 14.16
CA ASP A 93 7.51 16.29 15.38
C ASP A 93 8.79 16.65 16.13
N MET A 94 8.72 17.63 17.02
CA MET A 94 9.87 18.22 17.74
C MET A 94 10.38 17.41 18.95
N TRP A 95 9.92 16.18 19.19
CA TRP A 95 9.95 15.60 20.53
C TRP A 95 11.19 14.78 20.94
N SER A 96 12.10 14.41 20.07
CA SER A 96 13.38 13.81 20.51
C SER A 96 14.43 13.80 19.40
N PRO A 97 15.57 14.48 19.55
CA PRO A 97 16.65 14.46 18.56
C PRO A 97 17.24 13.05 18.33
N TYR A 98 17.22 12.19 19.35
CA TYR A 98 17.78 10.84 19.25
C TYR A 98 16.86 9.85 18.51
N LYS A 99 15.53 10.01 18.61
CA LYS A 99 14.57 9.16 17.89
C LYS A 99 14.38 9.55 16.42
N LYS A 100 14.92 10.71 16.00
CA LYS A 100 14.68 11.29 14.67
C LYS A 100 15.83 11.11 13.69
N PHE A 101 16.99 10.61 14.12
CA PHE A 101 18.12 10.49 13.24
C PHE A 101 17.82 9.59 12.02
N LEU A 102 17.38 8.35 12.24
CA LEU A 102 17.11 7.42 11.15
C LEU A 102 15.92 7.85 10.27
N PRO A 103 14.77 8.28 10.80
CA PRO A 103 13.68 8.83 9.99
C PRO A 103 14.12 10.04 9.16
N SER A 104 14.87 10.96 9.76
CA SER A 104 15.41 12.14 9.07
C SER A 104 16.40 11.75 7.97
N TYR A 105 17.28 10.79 8.25
CA TYR A 105 18.25 10.28 7.29
C TYR A 105 17.55 9.63 6.08
N LEU A 106 16.58 8.74 6.33
CA LEU A 106 15.81 8.10 5.28
C LEU A 106 14.98 9.11 4.45
N SER A 107 14.37 10.09 5.11
CA SER A 107 13.67 11.18 4.43
C SER A 107 14.61 12.00 3.54
N GLY A 108 15.83 12.26 4.02
CA GLY A 108 16.88 12.91 3.25
C GLY A 108 17.29 12.11 2.02
N LEU A 109 17.44 10.79 2.13
CA LEU A 109 17.75 9.91 1.02
C LEU A 109 16.62 9.87 -0.01
N ALA A 110 15.35 9.73 0.43
CA ALA A 110 14.19 9.79 -0.45
C ALA A 110 14.14 11.13 -1.22
N ARG A 111 14.41 12.24 -0.54
CA ARG A 111 14.51 13.57 -1.17
C ARG A 111 15.66 13.65 -2.16
N ALA A 112 16.85 13.18 -1.81
CA ALA A 112 18.02 13.18 -2.69
C ALA A 112 17.74 12.38 -3.96
N TYR A 113 17.12 11.21 -3.82
CA TYR A 113 16.72 10.39 -4.95
C TYR A 113 15.69 11.09 -5.86
N ARG A 114 14.65 11.71 -5.28
CA ARG A 114 13.69 12.48 -6.07
C ARG A 114 14.33 13.65 -6.83
N LEU A 115 15.25 14.35 -6.19
CA LEU A 115 15.92 15.49 -6.80
C LEU A 115 16.96 15.11 -7.87
N SER A 116 17.42 13.87 -7.90
CA SER A 116 18.28 13.34 -8.98
C SER A 116 17.54 13.02 -10.28
N LEU A 117 16.20 13.08 -10.26
CA LEU A 117 15.32 12.71 -11.37
C LEU A 117 14.41 13.90 -11.76
N PRO A 118 13.86 13.90 -13.00
CA PRO A 118 12.90 14.93 -13.41
C PRO A 118 11.70 15.01 -12.46
N ALA A 119 11.43 16.18 -11.92
CA ALA A 119 10.40 16.40 -10.91
C ALA A 119 8.97 16.14 -11.45
N SER A 120 8.19 15.37 -10.72
CA SER A 120 6.76 15.18 -10.98
C SER A 120 6.01 14.73 -9.72
N ASP A 121 4.70 14.98 -9.65
CA ASP A 121 3.84 14.45 -8.58
C ASP A 121 3.91 12.92 -8.52
N ARG A 122 3.98 12.27 -9.68
CA ARG A 122 4.09 10.80 -9.80
C ARG A 122 5.39 10.27 -9.21
N LEU A 123 6.53 10.93 -9.47
CA LEU A 123 7.82 10.56 -8.87
C LEU A 123 7.79 10.69 -7.35
N ALA A 124 7.30 11.82 -6.83
CA ALA A 124 7.19 12.05 -5.39
C ALA A 124 6.29 11.00 -4.73
N PHE A 125 5.16 10.69 -5.35
CA PHE A 125 4.24 9.66 -4.86
C PHE A 125 4.90 8.28 -4.80
N PHE A 126 5.55 7.83 -5.88
CA PHE A 126 6.19 6.52 -5.88
C PHE A 126 7.36 6.44 -4.90
N VAL A 127 8.21 7.44 -4.82
CA VAL A 127 9.35 7.39 -3.90
C VAL A 127 8.90 7.42 -2.45
N ASP A 128 8.09 8.40 -2.08
CA ASP A 128 7.75 8.68 -0.68
C ASP A 128 6.69 7.71 -0.12
N VAL A 129 5.73 7.31 -0.95
CA VAL A 129 4.55 6.55 -0.49
C VAL A 129 4.66 5.06 -0.81
N LEU A 130 5.42 4.68 -1.84
CA LEU A 130 5.63 3.29 -2.22
C LEU A 130 7.00 2.79 -1.80
N LEU A 131 8.08 3.37 -2.34
CA LEU A 131 9.41 2.79 -2.19
C LEU A 131 9.91 2.82 -0.75
N VAL A 132 9.68 3.91 -0.03
CA VAL A 132 10.08 4.02 1.38
C VAL A 132 9.36 2.99 2.25
N PRO A 133 8.02 2.93 2.31
CA PRO A 133 7.33 1.90 3.08
C PRO A 133 7.66 0.47 2.64
N TYR A 134 7.77 0.22 1.34
CA TYR A 134 8.05 -1.12 0.82
C TYR A 134 9.48 -1.59 1.14
N PHE A 135 10.46 -0.71 1.00
CA PHE A 135 11.82 -1.01 1.44
C PHE A 135 11.87 -1.38 2.93
N LEU A 136 11.22 -0.58 3.76
CA LEU A 136 11.18 -0.82 5.21
C LEU A 136 10.45 -2.13 5.56
N PHE A 137 9.34 -2.41 4.89
CA PHE A 137 8.61 -3.67 5.05
C PHE A 137 9.48 -4.87 4.66
N VAL A 138 10.05 -4.85 3.45
CA VAL A 138 10.90 -5.94 2.95
C VAL A 138 12.10 -6.15 3.87
N TYR A 139 12.79 -5.08 4.25
CA TYR A 139 13.96 -5.19 5.12
C TYR A 139 13.60 -5.80 6.48
N LYS A 140 12.46 -5.38 7.05
CA LYS A 140 11.95 -5.97 8.30
C LYS A 140 11.60 -7.44 8.13
N VAL A 141 10.89 -7.81 7.09
CA VAL A 141 10.57 -9.22 6.78
C VAL A 141 11.84 -10.06 6.66
N LEU A 142 12.83 -9.58 5.90
CA LEU A 142 14.10 -10.31 5.73
C LEU A 142 14.85 -10.49 7.06
N ARG A 143 14.82 -9.48 7.95
CA ARG A 143 15.41 -9.58 9.29
C ARG A 143 14.67 -10.61 10.15
N ASP A 144 13.35 -10.49 10.24
CA ASP A 144 12.54 -11.38 11.06
C ASP A 144 12.58 -12.83 10.55
N ALA A 145 12.55 -13.04 9.23
CA ALA A 145 12.71 -14.35 8.61
C ALA A 145 14.07 -14.98 8.94
N LYS A 146 15.15 -14.20 8.85
CA LYS A 146 16.50 -14.65 9.23
C LYS A 146 16.58 -15.01 10.72
N ASP A 147 16.04 -14.14 11.59
CA ASP A 147 16.06 -14.36 13.04
C ASP A 147 15.23 -15.58 13.46
N ARG A 148 14.20 -15.92 12.66
CA ARG A 148 13.38 -17.13 12.80
C ARG A 148 13.99 -18.37 12.15
N GLY A 149 15.11 -18.23 11.43
CA GLY A 149 15.80 -19.34 10.77
C GLY A 149 15.10 -19.85 9.53
N VAL A 150 14.37 -18.98 8.82
CA VAL A 150 13.78 -19.31 7.50
C VAL A 150 14.90 -19.53 6.49
N ASP A 151 14.88 -20.65 5.79
CA ASP A 151 15.86 -21.03 4.76
C ASP A 151 15.41 -20.63 3.34
N ASN A 152 14.12 -20.73 3.05
CA ASN A 152 13.53 -20.36 1.78
C ASN A 152 12.32 -19.44 2.00
N LEU A 153 12.37 -18.25 1.42
CA LEU A 153 11.32 -17.24 1.52
C LEU A 153 10.61 -17.09 0.17
N PHE A 154 9.31 -17.37 0.16
CA PHE A 154 8.47 -17.41 -1.03
C PHE A 154 7.57 -16.17 -1.08
N PHE A 155 7.74 -15.37 -2.10
CA PHE A 155 6.93 -14.18 -2.36
C PHE A 155 5.74 -14.55 -3.26
N LEU A 156 4.52 -14.41 -2.75
CA LEU A 156 3.33 -14.78 -3.53
C LEU A 156 3.10 -13.84 -4.70
N ALA A 157 2.78 -14.45 -5.85
CA ALA A 157 2.69 -13.75 -7.12
C ALA A 157 1.64 -12.65 -7.13
N ARG A 158 1.93 -11.68 -7.92
CA ARG A 158 1.49 -10.35 -8.26
C ARG A 158 1.78 -9.33 -7.17
N ASP A 159 1.12 -9.40 -6.04
CA ASP A 159 1.15 -8.33 -5.04
C ASP A 159 2.54 -8.16 -4.40
N SER A 160 3.31 -9.22 -4.28
CA SER A 160 4.66 -9.18 -3.73
C SER A 160 5.81 -9.09 -4.76
N PHE A 161 5.52 -8.84 -6.04
CA PHE A 161 6.57 -8.80 -7.08
C PHE A 161 7.63 -7.73 -6.83
N VAL A 162 7.23 -6.52 -6.46
CA VAL A 162 8.18 -5.44 -6.12
C VAL A 162 9.03 -5.83 -4.90
N TRP A 163 8.42 -6.47 -3.90
CA TRP A 163 9.12 -6.94 -2.70
C TRP A 163 10.12 -8.04 -3.01
N TYR A 164 9.76 -8.97 -3.89
CA TYR A 164 10.67 -10.00 -4.38
C TYR A 164 11.89 -9.37 -5.07
N ARG A 165 11.67 -8.39 -5.96
CA ARG A 165 12.76 -7.65 -6.62
C ARG A 165 13.65 -6.92 -5.63
N MET A 166 13.08 -6.30 -4.59
CA MET A 166 13.82 -5.69 -3.49
C MET A 166 14.64 -6.72 -2.70
N ALA A 167 14.05 -7.87 -2.35
CA ALA A 167 14.72 -8.94 -1.63
C ALA A 167 15.92 -9.48 -2.41
N LEU A 168 15.76 -9.74 -3.71
CA LEU A 168 16.85 -10.16 -4.59
C LEU A 168 18.02 -9.17 -4.60
N ARG A 169 17.73 -7.87 -4.57
CA ARG A 169 18.78 -6.83 -4.53
C ARG A 169 19.51 -6.81 -3.20
N LEU A 170 18.82 -7.12 -2.11
CA LEU A 170 19.35 -7.15 -0.74
C LEU A 170 19.96 -8.51 -0.34
N ARG A 171 19.92 -9.53 -1.21
CA ARG A 171 20.31 -10.92 -0.91
C ARG A 171 21.70 -11.08 -0.29
N HIS A 172 22.64 -10.24 -0.67
CA HIS A 172 24.02 -10.30 -0.16
C HIS A 172 24.14 -9.97 1.34
N LEU A 173 23.11 -9.34 1.95
CA LEU A 173 23.00 -9.05 3.38
C LEU A 173 22.39 -10.21 4.18
N PHE A 174 21.73 -11.13 3.50
CA PHE A 174 20.95 -12.22 4.11
C PHE A 174 21.43 -13.59 3.61
N LEU A 175 22.74 -13.84 3.82
CA LEU A 175 23.37 -15.08 3.43
C LEU A 175 22.73 -16.30 4.11
N GLY A 176 22.56 -17.39 3.36
CA GLY A 176 21.93 -18.63 3.82
C GLY A 176 20.41 -18.65 3.67
N MET A 177 19.80 -17.61 3.10
CA MET A 177 18.37 -17.55 2.78
C MET A 177 18.17 -17.42 1.27
N ASN A 178 17.29 -18.23 0.70
CA ASN A 178 16.91 -18.18 -0.70
C ASN A 178 15.58 -17.45 -0.87
N PHE A 179 15.41 -16.80 -2.00
CA PHE A 179 14.20 -16.05 -2.34
C PHE A 179 13.58 -16.59 -3.61
N HIS A 180 12.29 -16.90 -3.54
CA HIS A 180 11.51 -17.49 -4.61
C HIS A 180 10.28 -16.64 -4.91
N TYR A 181 9.86 -16.59 -6.16
CA TYR A 181 8.60 -16.00 -6.58
C TYR A 181 7.61 -17.11 -6.88
N LEU A 182 6.54 -17.22 -6.08
CA LEU A 182 5.66 -18.38 -6.09
C LEU A 182 4.30 -18.00 -6.68
N TYR A 183 3.93 -18.64 -7.78
CA TYR A 183 2.63 -18.44 -8.42
C TYR A 183 1.52 -19.16 -7.66
N ILE A 184 0.87 -18.44 -6.77
CA ILE A 184 -0.33 -18.88 -6.03
C ILE A 184 -1.41 -17.82 -6.17
N SER A 185 -2.66 -18.24 -6.37
CA SER A 185 -3.83 -17.37 -6.37
C SER A 185 -4.98 -17.97 -5.58
N ARG A 186 -5.89 -17.13 -5.11
CA ARG A 186 -7.13 -17.59 -4.48
C ARG A 186 -7.88 -18.59 -5.38
N LYS A 187 -7.98 -18.30 -6.68
CA LYS A 187 -8.69 -19.14 -7.64
C LYS A 187 -8.08 -20.55 -7.71
N ALA A 188 -6.78 -20.67 -7.86
CA ALA A 188 -6.10 -21.95 -7.94
C ALA A 188 -6.17 -22.76 -6.64
N VAL A 189 -6.03 -22.09 -5.48
CA VAL A 189 -6.01 -22.75 -4.17
C VAL A 189 -7.43 -23.12 -3.72
N PHE A 190 -8.45 -22.29 -3.97
CA PHE A 190 -9.83 -22.55 -3.57
C PHE A 190 -10.42 -23.77 -4.30
N VAL A 191 -10.13 -23.93 -5.58
CA VAL A 191 -10.55 -25.15 -6.32
C VAL A 191 -9.94 -26.39 -5.69
N SER A 192 -8.72 -26.32 -5.17
CA SER A 192 -7.96 -27.46 -4.65
C SER A 192 -8.37 -27.95 -3.27
N CYS A 193 -9.21 -27.22 -2.51
CA CYS A 193 -9.42 -27.48 -1.08
C CYS A 193 -10.66 -28.32 -0.75
N LEU A 194 -11.45 -28.75 -1.75
CA LEU A 194 -12.66 -29.51 -1.52
C LEU A 194 -12.35 -31.02 -1.47
N TYR A 195 -12.61 -31.67 -0.33
CA TYR A 195 -12.41 -33.10 -0.11
C TYR A 195 -13.72 -33.85 0.08
N ASP A 196 -14.67 -33.27 0.83
CA ASP A 196 -15.95 -33.90 1.21
C ASP A 196 -17.14 -32.93 1.13
N LEU A 197 -16.93 -31.69 0.68
CA LEU A 197 -17.92 -30.62 0.62
C LEU A 197 -18.56 -30.32 1.99
N SER A 198 -17.81 -30.48 3.08
CA SER A 198 -18.27 -30.14 4.43
C SER A 198 -18.66 -28.66 4.53
N ASP A 199 -19.43 -28.30 5.57
CA ASP A 199 -19.78 -26.92 5.84
C ASP A 199 -18.51 -26.06 6.02
N TYR A 200 -17.48 -26.63 6.63
CA TYR A 200 -16.20 -25.96 6.81
C TYR A 200 -15.52 -25.62 5.45
N GLU A 201 -15.46 -26.58 4.54
CA GLU A 201 -14.86 -26.36 3.21
C GLU A 201 -15.65 -25.37 2.38
N LEU A 202 -16.97 -25.50 2.34
CA LEU A 202 -17.82 -24.57 1.61
C LEU A 202 -17.78 -23.15 2.21
N GLU A 203 -17.72 -23.02 3.54
CA GLU A 203 -17.54 -21.73 4.19
C GLU A 203 -16.14 -21.16 3.94
N LEU A 204 -15.10 -21.99 3.89
CA LEU A 204 -13.74 -21.57 3.59
C LEU A 204 -13.63 -20.95 2.19
N VAL A 205 -14.31 -21.55 1.20
CA VAL A 205 -14.34 -21.10 -0.19
C VAL A 205 -15.30 -19.93 -0.40
N PHE A 206 -16.47 -19.96 0.24
CA PHE A 206 -17.59 -19.05 -0.02
C PHE A 206 -17.92 -18.09 1.13
N SER A 207 -17.00 -17.84 2.08
CA SER A 207 -17.25 -17.02 3.29
C SER A 207 -17.76 -15.60 3.01
N ASP A 208 -17.33 -14.97 1.93
CA ASP A 208 -17.63 -13.58 1.60
C ASP A 208 -18.64 -13.40 0.45
N THR A 209 -19.57 -14.30 0.32
CA THR A 209 -20.38 -14.46 -0.88
C THR A 209 -21.76 -13.80 -0.85
N ILE A 210 -22.14 -13.13 0.22
CA ILE A 210 -23.41 -12.40 0.27
C ILE A 210 -23.44 -11.34 -0.84
N GLY A 211 -24.44 -11.54 -1.73
CA GLY A 211 -24.70 -10.66 -2.85
C GLY A 211 -24.02 -11.04 -4.15
N TYR A 212 -23.21 -12.11 -4.18
CA TYR A 212 -22.81 -12.75 -5.43
C TYR A 212 -23.86 -13.74 -5.89
N THR A 213 -23.89 -14.01 -7.19
CA THR A 213 -24.78 -15.02 -7.77
C THR A 213 -24.12 -16.40 -7.73
N PRO A 214 -24.91 -17.52 -7.67
CA PRO A 214 -24.37 -18.87 -7.82
C PRO A 214 -23.45 -19.02 -9.04
N ARG A 215 -23.81 -18.45 -10.19
CA ARG A 215 -23.00 -18.45 -11.41
C ARG A 215 -21.60 -17.88 -11.15
N GLN A 216 -21.50 -16.73 -10.52
CA GLN A 216 -20.22 -16.10 -10.22
C GLN A 216 -19.36 -16.97 -9.30
N LEU A 217 -19.97 -17.58 -8.29
CA LEU A 217 -19.27 -18.42 -7.32
C LEU A 217 -18.79 -19.73 -7.93
N LEU A 218 -19.66 -20.41 -8.67
CA LEU A 218 -19.32 -21.69 -9.30
C LEU A 218 -18.31 -21.52 -10.44
N SER A 219 -18.38 -20.42 -11.20
CA SER A 219 -17.36 -20.09 -12.20
C SER A 219 -15.98 -19.85 -11.57
N SER A 220 -15.92 -19.34 -10.33
CA SER A 220 -14.64 -19.18 -9.62
C SER A 220 -13.99 -20.51 -9.26
N LEU A 221 -14.75 -21.61 -9.23
CA LEU A 221 -14.29 -22.99 -9.05
C LEU A 221 -14.08 -23.73 -10.38
N ALA A 222 -13.94 -23.01 -11.47
CA ALA A 222 -13.73 -23.56 -12.81
C ALA A 222 -14.83 -24.49 -13.31
N LEU A 223 -16.08 -24.25 -12.90
CA LEU A 223 -17.26 -24.93 -13.45
C LEU A 223 -17.73 -24.21 -14.72
N GLU A 224 -18.08 -25.02 -15.72
CA GLU A 224 -18.70 -24.56 -16.96
C GLU A 224 -20.24 -24.44 -16.80
N GLU A 225 -20.87 -23.69 -17.70
CA GLU A 225 -22.32 -23.45 -17.62
C GLU A 225 -23.15 -24.74 -17.63
N ASP A 226 -22.81 -25.68 -18.52
CA ASP A 226 -23.48 -26.96 -18.65
C ASP A 226 -23.43 -27.79 -17.37
N GLU A 227 -22.33 -27.69 -16.62
CA GLU A 227 -22.14 -28.34 -15.33
C GLU A 227 -23.00 -27.69 -14.26
N MET A 228 -23.10 -26.36 -14.24
CA MET A 228 -23.92 -25.62 -13.27
C MET A 228 -25.41 -25.90 -13.48
N LEU A 229 -25.85 -26.00 -14.74
CA LEU A 229 -27.24 -26.30 -15.10
C LEU A 229 -27.70 -27.71 -14.69
N GLN A 230 -26.78 -28.59 -14.31
CA GLN A 230 -27.15 -29.89 -13.72
C GLN A 230 -27.74 -29.78 -12.30
N ALA A 231 -27.45 -28.68 -11.62
CA ALA A 231 -27.90 -28.48 -10.24
C ALA A 231 -28.85 -27.29 -10.07
N PHE A 232 -28.74 -26.27 -10.92
CA PHE A 232 -29.47 -25.02 -10.82
C PHE A 232 -30.18 -24.70 -12.14
N CYS A 233 -31.36 -24.10 -12.09
CA CYS A 233 -31.92 -23.48 -13.30
C CYS A 233 -31.27 -22.11 -13.58
N ALA A 234 -31.42 -21.62 -14.81
CA ALA A 234 -30.78 -20.39 -15.24
C ALA A 234 -31.12 -19.18 -14.35
N ASP A 235 -32.38 -19.05 -13.95
CA ASP A 235 -32.84 -17.96 -13.08
C ASP A 235 -32.22 -18.03 -11.69
N GLU A 236 -32.08 -19.23 -11.10
CA GLU A 236 -31.42 -19.43 -9.80
C GLU A 236 -29.92 -19.08 -9.85
N LEU A 237 -29.27 -19.36 -10.99
CA LEU A 237 -27.85 -19.05 -11.18
C LEU A 237 -27.57 -17.56 -11.15
N ASP A 238 -28.51 -16.72 -11.55
CA ASP A 238 -28.34 -15.26 -11.64
C ASP A 238 -28.98 -14.50 -10.46
N GLU A 239 -29.59 -15.20 -9.51
CA GLU A 239 -30.16 -14.59 -8.32
C GLU A 239 -29.11 -14.40 -7.21
N PRO A 240 -28.84 -13.16 -6.73
CA PRO A 240 -27.86 -12.94 -5.67
C PRO A 240 -28.20 -13.66 -4.37
N LEU A 241 -27.17 -14.26 -3.76
CA LEU A 241 -27.30 -14.96 -2.49
C LEU A 241 -27.43 -13.98 -1.31
N ASP A 242 -28.38 -14.27 -0.43
CA ASP A 242 -28.46 -13.74 0.93
C ASP A 242 -28.08 -14.84 1.95
N SER A 243 -28.11 -14.53 3.24
CA SER A 243 -27.74 -15.48 4.30
C SER A 243 -28.61 -16.75 4.32
N GLY A 244 -29.89 -16.65 3.98
CA GLY A 244 -30.81 -17.81 3.95
C GLY A 244 -30.64 -18.65 2.68
N LYS A 245 -30.41 -18.01 1.54
CA LYS A 245 -30.16 -18.68 0.26
C LYS A 245 -28.81 -19.39 0.25
N ARG A 246 -27.81 -18.92 1.00
CA ARG A 246 -26.48 -19.53 1.10
C ARG A 246 -26.54 -20.98 1.62
N VAL A 247 -27.31 -21.23 2.66
CA VAL A 247 -27.46 -22.59 3.19
C VAL A 247 -28.08 -23.53 2.13
N ARG A 248 -29.14 -23.07 1.48
CA ARG A 248 -29.80 -23.84 0.39
C ARG A 248 -28.87 -24.07 -0.81
N PHE A 249 -28.01 -23.10 -1.11
CA PHE A 249 -27.00 -23.21 -2.14
C PHE A 249 -26.00 -24.34 -1.83
N TYR A 250 -25.51 -24.42 -0.57
CA TYR A 250 -24.62 -25.50 -0.13
C TYR A 250 -25.30 -26.88 -0.20
N ASP A 251 -26.52 -26.97 0.30
CA ASP A 251 -27.29 -28.23 0.26
C ASP A 251 -27.55 -28.69 -1.18
N ARG A 252 -27.81 -27.73 -2.08
CA ARG A 252 -28.03 -28.02 -3.50
C ARG A 252 -26.75 -28.54 -4.17
N ILE A 253 -25.59 -27.98 -3.86
CA ILE A 253 -24.29 -28.48 -4.35
C ILE A 253 -24.13 -29.95 -3.91
N ARG A 254 -24.32 -30.25 -2.63
CA ARG A 254 -24.08 -31.59 -2.07
C ARG A 254 -25.05 -32.66 -2.61
N SER A 255 -26.30 -32.28 -2.80
CA SER A 255 -27.38 -33.22 -3.20
C SER A 255 -27.47 -33.45 -4.69
N SER A 256 -26.72 -32.77 -5.51
CA SER A 256 -26.74 -32.86 -6.97
C SER A 256 -25.54 -33.61 -7.55
N SER A 257 -25.58 -33.90 -8.86
CA SER A 257 -24.44 -34.45 -9.61
C SER A 257 -23.21 -33.55 -9.59
N LEU A 258 -23.42 -32.26 -9.30
CA LEU A 258 -22.34 -31.26 -9.20
C LEU A 258 -21.33 -31.60 -8.10
N ALA A 259 -21.76 -32.27 -7.02
CA ALA A 259 -20.88 -32.73 -5.96
C ALA A 259 -19.72 -33.58 -6.50
N LYS A 260 -20.06 -34.58 -7.33
CA LYS A 260 -19.04 -35.45 -7.93
C LYS A 260 -18.09 -34.69 -8.84
N ILE A 261 -18.60 -33.80 -9.69
CA ILE A 261 -17.81 -32.98 -10.62
C ILE A 261 -16.83 -32.10 -9.85
N LEU A 262 -17.31 -31.42 -8.79
CA LEU A 262 -16.47 -30.55 -7.94
C LEU A 262 -15.35 -31.32 -7.25
N LEU A 263 -15.64 -32.51 -6.70
CA LEU A 263 -14.66 -33.34 -6.02
C LEU A 263 -13.58 -33.87 -6.99
N GLU A 264 -13.98 -34.30 -8.19
CA GLU A 264 -13.04 -34.73 -9.23
C GLU A 264 -12.13 -33.58 -9.69
N LYS A 265 -12.70 -32.42 -10.00
CA LYS A 265 -11.92 -31.21 -10.37
C LYS A 265 -11.00 -30.75 -9.24
N SER A 266 -11.48 -30.78 -7.99
CA SER A 266 -10.70 -30.42 -6.82
C SER A 266 -9.52 -31.37 -6.60
N GLY A 267 -9.73 -32.67 -6.73
CA GLY A 267 -8.68 -33.67 -6.60
C GLY A 267 -7.55 -33.47 -7.62
N GLU A 268 -7.90 -33.23 -8.88
CA GLU A 268 -6.91 -32.95 -9.92
C GLU A 268 -6.19 -31.61 -9.71
N ALA A 269 -6.91 -30.54 -9.40
CA ALA A 269 -6.32 -29.25 -9.10
C ALA A 269 -5.37 -29.31 -7.90
N ARG A 270 -5.72 -30.08 -6.87
CA ARG A 270 -4.88 -30.31 -5.69
C ARG A 270 -3.61 -31.07 -6.03
N ARG A 271 -3.71 -32.15 -6.82
CA ARG A 271 -2.56 -32.92 -7.31
C ARG A 271 -1.55 -31.99 -8.01
N LEU A 272 -2.05 -31.15 -8.92
CA LEU A 272 -1.21 -30.20 -9.66
C LEU A 272 -0.60 -29.14 -8.75
N LEU A 273 -1.37 -28.58 -7.81
CA LEU A 273 -0.88 -27.61 -6.82
C LEU A 273 0.27 -28.19 -5.98
N LEU A 274 0.08 -29.40 -5.43
CA LEU A 274 1.10 -30.05 -4.60
C LEU A 274 2.35 -30.38 -5.40
N SER A 275 2.20 -30.84 -6.65
CA SER A 275 3.31 -31.10 -7.56
C SER A 275 4.06 -29.80 -7.89
N TYR A 276 3.36 -28.70 -8.12
CA TYR A 276 3.96 -27.38 -8.30
C TYR A 276 4.75 -26.93 -7.07
N LEU A 277 4.16 -27.05 -5.87
CA LEU A 277 4.84 -26.69 -4.62
C LEU A 277 6.10 -27.51 -4.35
N ARG A 278 6.11 -28.80 -4.74
CA ARG A 278 7.33 -29.63 -4.70
C ARG A 278 8.37 -29.16 -5.71
N GLN A 279 7.94 -28.90 -6.95
CA GLN A 279 8.81 -28.42 -8.03
C GLN A 279 9.51 -27.11 -7.65
N GLU A 280 8.79 -26.16 -7.05
CA GLU A 280 9.34 -24.88 -6.61
C GLU A 280 10.13 -24.98 -5.28
N GLY A 281 10.23 -26.17 -4.68
CA GLY A 281 11.00 -26.40 -3.46
C GLY A 281 10.29 -25.98 -2.17
N PHE A 282 9.02 -25.59 -2.21
CA PHE A 282 8.28 -25.19 -1.02
C PHE A 282 8.11 -26.36 -0.04
N LEU A 283 7.63 -27.51 -0.53
CA LEU A 283 7.44 -28.72 0.29
C LEU A 283 8.76 -29.42 0.65
N GLY A 284 9.88 -29.03 0.04
CA GLY A 284 11.21 -29.56 0.36
C GLY A 284 12.01 -28.71 1.35
N SER A 285 11.50 -27.54 1.74
CA SER A 285 12.17 -26.63 2.67
C SER A 285 12.03 -27.12 4.12
N GLU A 286 13.09 -26.99 4.91
CA GLU A 286 13.03 -27.33 6.33
C GLU A 286 12.18 -26.30 7.11
N LYS A 287 12.31 -25.02 6.74
CA LYS A 287 11.60 -23.92 7.37
C LYS A 287 11.17 -22.87 6.36
N PRO A 288 10.15 -23.15 5.54
CA PRO A 288 9.71 -22.21 4.53
C PRO A 288 8.98 -21.01 5.14
N GLY A 289 9.12 -19.85 4.48
CA GLY A 289 8.37 -18.66 4.80
C GLY A 289 7.60 -18.15 3.60
N ILE A 290 6.41 -17.59 3.79
CA ILE A 290 5.60 -16.96 2.75
C ILE A 290 5.50 -15.46 3.04
N VAL A 291 5.71 -14.64 2.01
CA VAL A 291 5.45 -13.19 2.04
C VAL A 291 4.23 -12.88 1.19
N ASP A 292 3.24 -12.27 1.79
CA ASP A 292 1.97 -11.94 1.12
C ASP A 292 1.45 -10.58 1.61
N ILE A 293 0.60 -9.94 0.82
CA ILE A 293 -0.05 -8.70 1.24
C ILE A 293 -0.97 -8.92 2.44
N GLY A 294 -1.63 -10.09 2.52
CA GLY A 294 -2.38 -10.56 3.69
C GLY A 294 -3.87 -10.24 3.63
N TRP A 295 -4.32 -9.21 4.33
CA TRP A 295 -5.70 -8.80 4.61
C TRP A 295 -6.46 -9.83 5.43
N LYS A 296 -7.25 -10.69 4.78
CA LYS A 296 -8.02 -11.76 5.43
C LYS A 296 -7.23 -13.06 5.57
N GLY A 297 -6.08 -13.17 4.92
CA GLY A 297 -5.26 -14.38 4.90
C GLY A 297 -5.96 -15.60 4.28
N ASN A 298 -7.00 -15.41 3.45
CA ASN A 298 -7.80 -16.52 2.92
C ASN A 298 -6.97 -17.51 2.09
N THR A 299 -6.05 -17.03 1.27
CA THR A 299 -5.16 -17.87 0.47
C THR A 299 -4.30 -18.76 1.36
N ASN A 300 -3.67 -18.19 2.38
CA ASN A 300 -2.81 -18.91 3.32
C ASN A 300 -3.62 -19.89 4.17
N ARG A 301 -4.83 -19.52 4.59
CA ARG A 301 -5.72 -20.38 5.37
C ARG A 301 -6.14 -21.64 4.60
N VAL A 302 -6.48 -21.47 3.33
CA VAL A 302 -6.84 -22.60 2.46
C VAL A 302 -5.61 -23.45 2.14
N LEU A 303 -4.47 -22.83 1.85
CA LEU A 303 -3.23 -23.56 1.62
C LEU A 303 -2.83 -24.38 2.86
N ASN A 304 -2.90 -23.81 4.05
CA ASN A 304 -2.62 -24.51 5.31
C ASN A 304 -3.60 -25.68 5.54
N TYR A 305 -4.88 -25.50 5.20
CA TYR A 305 -5.87 -26.58 5.28
C TYR A 305 -5.50 -27.76 4.36
N ILE A 306 -5.13 -27.49 3.10
CA ILE A 306 -4.70 -28.51 2.14
C ILE A 306 -3.44 -29.24 2.67
N LEU A 307 -2.41 -28.49 3.05
CA LEU A 307 -1.15 -29.07 3.47
C LEU A 307 -1.30 -29.96 4.71
N ARG A 308 -2.11 -29.56 5.68
CA ARG A 308 -2.40 -30.38 6.87
C ARG A 308 -3.15 -31.68 6.56
N ARG A 309 -3.89 -31.74 5.47
CA ARG A 309 -4.63 -32.95 5.07
C ARG A 309 -3.79 -33.92 4.22
N GLU A 310 -2.93 -33.40 3.39
CA GLU A 310 -2.18 -34.19 2.41
C GLU A 310 -0.77 -34.56 2.90
N GLU A 311 -0.15 -33.67 3.63
CA GLU A 311 1.23 -33.79 4.03
C GLU A 311 1.32 -33.52 5.54
N ASP A 312 2.01 -34.37 6.27
CA ASP A 312 2.43 -34.07 7.64
C ASP A 312 3.62 -33.08 7.58
N THR A 313 3.34 -31.90 6.99
CA THR A 313 4.38 -30.93 6.64
C THR A 313 4.77 -30.10 7.84
N ASN A 314 6.04 -29.68 7.84
CA ASN A 314 6.54 -28.66 8.74
C ASN A 314 5.70 -27.38 8.60
N ALA A 315 5.36 -26.78 9.73
CA ALA A 315 4.71 -25.48 9.76
C ALA A 315 5.55 -24.46 9.00
N TYR A 316 4.92 -23.67 8.14
CA TYR A 316 5.55 -22.54 7.48
C TYR A 316 5.19 -21.23 8.18
N LEU A 317 6.06 -20.23 8.07
CA LEU A 317 5.82 -18.90 8.61
C LEU A 317 5.22 -18.00 7.52
N SER A 318 4.22 -17.19 7.88
CA SER A 318 3.64 -16.18 7.00
C SER A 318 3.95 -14.77 7.48
N PHE A 319 4.44 -13.94 6.56
CA PHE A 319 4.80 -12.53 6.78
C PHE A 319 3.84 -11.66 5.97
N PHE A 320 2.89 -11.04 6.66
CA PHE A 320 1.85 -10.22 6.02
C PHE A 320 2.16 -8.73 6.12
N LEU A 321 1.89 -7.98 5.07
CA LEU A 321 1.89 -6.51 5.17
C LEU A 321 0.82 -6.05 6.16
N GLY A 322 -0.38 -6.64 6.10
CA GLY A 322 -1.44 -6.37 7.05
C GLY A 322 -2.42 -7.52 7.18
N VAL A 323 -2.92 -7.74 8.40
CA VAL A 323 -3.98 -8.72 8.70
C VAL A 323 -5.15 -8.00 9.32
N LYS A 324 -6.32 -8.19 8.73
CA LYS A 324 -7.58 -7.72 9.27
C LYS A 324 -8.27 -8.85 10.02
N GLU A 325 -8.80 -8.57 11.21
CA GLU A 325 -9.63 -9.52 11.91
C GLU A 325 -10.76 -10.02 10.99
N THR A 326 -10.81 -11.31 10.87
CA THR A 326 -11.91 -12.02 10.22
C THR A 326 -12.77 -12.63 11.31
N ARG A 327 -14.01 -12.99 10.98
CA ARG A 327 -14.88 -13.77 11.87
C ARG A 327 -14.28 -15.14 12.24
N HIS A 328 -13.17 -15.51 11.62
CA HIS A 328 -12.45 -16.75 11.86
C HIS A 328 -11.17 -16.48 12.65
N PRO A 329 -10.86 -17.27 13.68
CA PRO A 329 -9.66 -17.10 14.48
C PRO A 329 -8.39 -17.11 13.60
N ILE A 330 -7.46 -16.22 13.88
CA ILE A 330 -6.14 -16.14 13.25
C ILE A 330 -5.41 -17.49 13.29
N ALA A 331 -5.60 -18.27 14.36
CA ALA A 331 -5.08 -19.65 14.47
C ALA A 331 -5.44 -20.56 13.27
N SER A 332 -6.48 -20.24 12.49
CA SER A 332 -6.82 -20.99 11.27
C SER A 332 -5.95 -20.65 10.06
N ILE A 333 -5.13 -19.59 10.13
CA ILE A 333 -4.21 -19.19 9.06
C ILE A 333 -2.91 -20.01 9.08
N GLY A 334 -2.65 -20.74 10.17
CA GLY A 334 -1.39 -21.41 10.45
C GLY A 334 -0.47 -20.56 11.33
N ASP A 335 0.78 -20.94 11.45
CA ASP A 335 1.77 -20.14 12.13
C ASP A 335 2.09 -18.90 11.29
N TYR A 336 1.94 -17.70 11.86
CA TYR A 336 2.25 -16.47 11.15
C TYR A 336 2.99 -15.48 12.07
N GLU A 337 3.82 -14.67 11.47
CA GLU A 337 4.32 -13.47 12.09
C GLU A 337 3.31 -12.33 11.88
N ALA A 338 3.32 -11.36 12.77
CA ALA A 338 2.36 -10.26 12.80
C ALA A 338 2.12 -9.60 11.45
N GLY A 339 0.93 -9.06 11.25
CA GLY A 339 0.65 -8.12 10.17
C GLY A 339 1.40 -6.82 10.41
N TYR A 340 2.50 -6.60 9.71
CA TYR A 340 3.43 -5.49 9.96
C TYR A 340 2.84 -4.11 9.75
N TYR A 341 1.85 -3.99 8.88
CA TYR A 341 1.19 -2.72 8.62
C TYR A 341 0.07 -2.46 9.62
N PHE A 342 -0.77 -3.45 9.84
CA PHE A 342 -1.78 -3.43 10.88
C PHE A 342 -2.15 -4.87 11.25
N GLU A 343 -2.39 -5.07 12.50
CA GLU A 343 -2.92 -6.28 13.08
C GLU A 343 -4.09 -5.86 13.95
N ASP A 344 -5.27 -6.22 13.50
CA ASP A 344 -6.51 -6.15 14.25
C ASP A 344 -6.78 -4.88 15.09
N TYR A 345 -6.75 -3.72 14.46
CA TYR A 345 -7.08 -2.45 15.12
C TYR A 345 -8.59 -2.23 15.22
N LEU A 346 -9.28 -3.19 15.83
CA LEU A 346 -10.73 -3.08 16.05
C LEU A 346 -11.09 -2.02 17.08
N ASP A 347 -10.18 -1.68 17.96
CA ASP A 347 -10.39 -0.63 18.94
C ASP A 347 -10.47 0.78 18.33
N GLU A 348 -10.06 0.93 17.04
CA GLU A 348 -10.16 2.19 16.31
C GLU A 348 -10.88 2.03 14.95
N PRO A 349 -12.22 2.03 14.92
CA PRO A 349 -13.02 1.83 13.69
C PRO A 349 -12.69 2.82 12.55
N GLU A 350 -12.17 4.00 12.90
CA GLU A 350 -11.79 5.06 11.94
C GLU A 350 -10.62 4.62 11.05
N TYR A 351 -9.65 3.90 11.59
CA TYR A 351 -8.52 3.40 10.81
C TYR A 351 -8.91 2.24 9.90
N ALA A 352 -9.71 1.31 10.37
CA ALA A 352 -10.15 0.15 9.59
C ALA A 352 -10.90 0.57 8.31
N TYR A 353 -11.72 1.61 8.37
CA TYR A 353 -12.48 2.09 7.21
C TYR A 353 -11.60 2.72 6.13
N ASN A 354 -10.58 3.49 6.54
CA ASN A 354 -9.67 4.14 5.62
C ASN A 354 -8.65 3.16 5.02
N LEU A 355 -8.31 2.09 5.74
CA LEU A 355 -7.41 1.03 5.28
C LEU A 355 -7.96 0.26 4.08
N PHE A 356 -9.29 0.11 3.95
CA PHE A 356 -9.89 -0.52 2.78
C PHE A 356 -9.58 0.21 1.47
N ALA A 357 -9.53 1.55 1.51
CA ALA A 357 -9.13 2.32 0.35
C ALA A 357 -7.69 2.03 -0.06
N LEU A 358 -6.84 1.85 0.93
CA LEU A 358 -5.42 1.58 0.69
C LEU A 358 -5.18 0.17 0.14
N VAL A 359 -6.00 -0.84 0.53
CA VAL A 359 -5.92 -2.19 -0.04
C VAL A 359 -5.93 -2.14 -1.56
N TYR A 360 -6.89 -1.47 -2.16
CA TYR A 360 -6.99 -1.37 -3.61
C TYR A 360 -5.81 -0.65 -4.27
N VAL A 361 -5.26 0.35 -3.58
CA VAL A 361 -4.05 1.06 -4.05
C VAL A 361 -2.85 0.11 -4.04
N LEU A 362 -2.65 -0.62 -2.96
CA LEU A 362 -1.50 -1.51 -2.78
C LEU A 362 -1.55 -2.70 -3.74
N GLU A 363 -2.70 -3.39 -3.85
CA GLU A 363 -2.85 -4.56 -4.72
C GLU A 363 -2.75 -4.22 -6.22
N ASN A 364 -3.35 -3.12 -6.66
CA ASN A 364 -3.52 -2.88 -8.09
C ASN A 364 -2.56 -1.84 -8.67
N TYR A 365 -2.16 -0.85 -7.86
CA TYR A 365 -1.31 0.21 -8.38
C TYR A 365 0.17 -0.08 -8.17
N PHE A 366 0.50 -0.77 -7.10
CA PHE A 366 1.87 -1.00 -6.66
C PHE A 366 2.43 -2.38 -6.94
N SER A 367 1.64 -3.34 -7.40
CA SER A 367 2.12 -4.72 -7.64
C SER A 367 3.23 -4.79 -8.68
N ALA A 368 3.20 -3.93 -9.71
CA ALA A 368 4.18 -3.84 -10.80
C ALA A 368 4.51 -5.17 -11.51
N SER A 369 3.63 -6.19 -11.38
CA SER A 369 3.72 -7.44 -12.12
C SER A 369 3.04 -7.29 -13.48
N ASP A 370 3.64 -7.91 -14.50
CA ASP A 370 3.04 -8.03 -15.83
C ASP A 370 2.24 -9.34 -15.98
N ASP A 371 2.05 -10.09 -14.90
CA ASP A 371 1.24 -11.31 -14.90
C ASP A 371 -0.25 -10.98 -14.75
N THR A 372 -1.09 -11.69 -15.49
CA THR A 372 -2.54 -11.72 -15.23
C THR A 372 -2.85 -12.67 -14.06
N THR A 373 -4.11 -12.84 -13.70
CA THR A 373 -4.47 -13.73 -12.59
C THR A 373 -4.18 -15.18 -12.95
N LEU A 374 -3.42 -15.88 -12.10
CA LEU A 374 -3.24 -17.31 -12.20
C LEU A 374 -4.62 -18.00 -12.09
N SER A 375 -4.97 -18.80 -13.08
CA SER A 375 -6.25 -19.51 -13.13
C SER A 375 -6.16 -20.96 -12.64
N ARG A 376 -5.12 -21.67 -13.04
CA ARG A 376 -4.86 -23.07 -12.71
C ARG A 376 -3.41 -23.45 -12.99
N TYR A 377 -3.06 -24.71 -12.71
CA TYR A 377 -1.82 -25.31 -13.16
C TYR A 377 -2.09 -26.33 -14.26
N ARG A 378 -1.10 -26.56 -15.12
CA ARG A 378 -1.12 -27.64 -16.13
C ARG A 378 0.18 -28.43 -16.05
N GLU A 379 0.10 -29.69 -16.37
CA GLU A 379 1.26 -30.55 -16.48
C GLU A 379 1.63 -30.75 -17.96
N GLU A 380 2.90 -30.64 -18.27
CA GLU A 380 3.45 -30.89 -19.60
C GLU A 380 4.83 -31.51 -19.44
N ASP A 381 5.01 -32.70 -19.99
CA ASP A 381 6.27 -33.49 -19.91
C ASP A 381 6.80 -33.64 -18.45
N GLY A 382 5.91 -33.86 -17.49
CA GLY A 382 6.26 -34.00 -16.07
C GLY A 382 6.62 -32.72 -15.35
N THR A 383 6.52 -31.54 -15.99
CA THR A 383 6.75 -30.23 -15.41
C THR A 383 5.41 -29.51 -15.22
N ILE A 384 5.24 -28.86 -14.08
CA ILE A 384 4.03 -28.13 -13.75
C ILE A 384 4.21 -26.65 -14.09
N TYR A 385 3.33 -26.14 -14.93
CA TYR A 385 3.32 -24.74 -15.35
C TYR A 385 2.11 -23.99 -14.82
N PRO A 386 2.29 -22.76 -14.33
CA PRO A 386 1.16 -21.87 -14.04
C PRO A 386 0.46 -21.44 -15.34
N GLU A 387 -0.86 -21.50 -15.37
CA GLU A 387 -1.69 -21.02 -16.47
C GLU A 387 -2.50 -19.82 -16.03
N PHE A 388 -2.36 -18.73 -16.80
CA PHE A 388 -2.94 -17.45 -16.44
C PHE A 388 -4.28 -17.22 -17.15
N SER A 389 -5.16 -16.48 -16.50
CA SER A 389 -6.44 -16.06 -17.10
C SER A 389 -6.19 -15.25 -18.37
N PRO A 390 -6.98 -15.46 -19.42
CA PRO A 390 -6.88 -14.64 -20.62
C PRO A 390 -7.11 -13.18 -20.24
N GLY A 391 -6.22 -12.32 -20.69
CA GLY A 391 -6.29 -10.88 -20.45
C GLY A 391 -5.07 -10.20 -21.07
N ILE A 392 -5.25 -8.95 -21.49
CA ILE A 392 -4.16 -8.13 -22.03
C ILE A 392 -3.85 -7.06 -21.01
N ILE A 393 -2.62 -7.08 -20.49
CA ILE A 393 -2.10 -5.96 -19.72
C ILE A 393 -1.85 -4.83 -20.69
N SER A 394 -2.48 -3.68 -20.45
CA SER A 394 -2.34 -2.51 -21.31
C SER A 394 -0.90 -2.02 -21.35
N ASP A 395 -0.48 -1.42 -22.46
CA ASP A 395 0.86 -0.85 -22.58
C ASP A 395 1.12 0.22 -21.52
N ALA A 396 0.11 1.02 -21.17
CA ALA A 396 0.19 1.97 -20.07
C ALA A 396 0.48 1.31 -18.70
N SER A 397 -0.09 0.11 -18.44
CA SER A 397 0.21 -0.66 -17.24
C SER A 397 1.62 -1.20 -17.25
N LYS A 398 2.08 -1.74 -18.38
CA LYS A 398 3.48 -2.21 -18.54
C LYS A 398 4.48 -1.07 -18.37
N GLU A 399 4.21 0.10 -18.96
CA GLU A 399 5.06 1.29 -18.78
C GLU A 399 5.11 1.73 -17.31
N LYS A 400 3.97 1.74 -16.62
CA LYS A 400 3.89 2.02 -15.19
C LYS A 400 4.73 1.01 -14.40
N ASN A 401 4.59 -0.28 -14.68
CA ASN A 401 5.30 -1.34 -13.97
C ASN A 401 6.83 -1.22 -14.17
N GLN A 402 7.27 -1.02 -15.39
CA GLN A 402 8.69 -0.78 -15.70
C GLN A 402 9.22 0.49 -15.01
N TYR A 403 8.40 1.54 -14.95
CA TYR A 403 8.77 2.77 -14.24
C TYR A 403 8.99 2.52 -12.74
N ILE A 404 8.06 1.80 -12.09
CA ILE A 404 8.18 1.42 -10.67
C ILE A 404 9.44 0.59 -10.44
N LEU A 405 9.73 -0.39 -11.29
CA LEU A 405 10.91 -1.25 -11.15
C LEU A 405 12.21 -0.46 -11.30
N ARG A 406 12.31 0.42 -12.28
CA ARG A 406 13.51 1.30 -12.44
C ARG A 406 13.71 2.21 -11.21
N LEU A 407 12.63 2.79 -10.69
CA LEU A 407 12.71 3.59 -9.47
C LEU A 407 13.14 2.76 -8.27
N THR A 408 12.64 1.53 -8.16
CA THR A 408 13.01 0.58 -7.10
C THR A 408 14.50 0.28 -7.12
N GLU A 409 15.04 -0.06 -8.27
CA GLU A 409 16.47 -0.39 -8.42
C GLU A 409 17.36 0.80 -8.05
N GLY A 410 17.12 1.97 -8.63
CA GLY A 410 17.93 3.16 -8.32
C GLY A 410 17.79 3.65 -6.87
N PHE A 411 16.61 3.51 -6.26
CA PHE A 411 16.44 3.85 -4.85
C PHE A 411 17.23 2.90 -3.94
N LEU A 412 17.19 1.59 -4.21
CA LEU A 412 17.95 0.61 -3.45
C LEU A 412 19.46 0.79 -3.62
N ASP A 413 19.95 1.15 -4.80
CA ASP A 413 21.36 1.48 -5.01
C ASP A 413 21.80 2.63 -4.10
N LEU A 414 21.00 3.70 -4.06
CA LEU A 414 21.27 4.82 -3.14
C LEU A 414 21.23 4.39 -1.67
N ILE A 415 20.27 3.57 -1.26
CA ILE A 415 20.19 3.05 0.11
C ILE A 415 21.44 2.23 0.47
N MET A 416 21.91 1.36 -0.42
CA MET A 416 23.11 0.55 -0.19
C MET A 416 24.38 1.40 -0.09
N GLU A 417 24.52 2.40 -0.92
CA GLU A 417 25.67 3.31 -0.93
C GLU A 417 25.68 4.29 0.24
N SER A 418 24.51 4.65 0.77
CA SER A 418 24.35 5.67 1.80
C SER A 418 24.91 5.30 3.17
N GLY A 419 25.09 4.02 3.45
CA GLY A 419 25.44 3.51 4.77
C GLY A 419 24.27 3.43 5.77
N LEU A 420 23.01 3.69 5.36
CA LEU A 420 21.81 3.53 6.19
C LEU A 420 21.73 2.13 6.82
N LEU A 421 22.09 1.11 6.05
CA LEU A 421 22.00 -0.30 6.46
C LEU A 421 22.92 -0.67 7.63
N ARG A 422 23.90 0.18 7.97
CA ARG A 422 24.73 0.01 9.17
C ARG A 422 23.96 0.21 10.49
N TYR A 423 22.82 0.88 10.41
CA TYR A 423 22.00 1.25 11.58
C TYR A 423 20.76 0.37 11.75
N ASP A 424 20.64 -0.73 11.00
CA ASP A 424 19.49 -1.62 11.01
C ASP A 424 18.12 -0.88 10.94
N PRO A 425 17.66 -0.52 9.75
CA PRO A 425 16.42 0.25 9.61
C PRO A 425 15.13 -0.57 9.82
N SER A 426 15.20 -1.81 10.31
CA SER A 426 14.01 -2.68 10.47
C SER A 426 12.91 -2.08 11.36
N SER A 427 13.29 -1.37 12.42
CA SER A 427 12.34 -0.70 13.33
C SER A 427 11.61 0.47 12.65
N LEU A 428 12.19 1.05 11.59
CA LEU A 428 11.59 2.20 10.91
C LEU A 428 10.29 1.85 10.17
N PHE A 429 10.00 0.58 9.93
CA PHE A 429 8.70 0.26 9.32
C PHE A 429 7.53 0.69 10.22
N GLY A 430 7.57 0.41 11.51
CA GLY A 430 6.58 0.90 12.48
C GLY A 430 6.59 2.42 12.63
N ASP A 431 7.78 3.02 12.69
CA ASP A 431 7.92 4.46 12.97
C ASP A 431 7.73 5.36 11.73
N VAL A 432 8.02 4.86 10.52
CA VAL A 432 7.99 5.62 9.26
C VAL A 432 7.04 5.01 8.24
N GLY A 433 7.17 3.72 7.95
CA GLY A 433 6.40 3.05 6.91
C GLY A 433 4.91 3.06 7.20
N VAL A 434 4.51 2.58 8.37
CA VAL A 434 3.11 2.53 8.80
C VAL A 434 2.47 3.92 8.88
N PRO A 435 3.05 4.93 9.55
CA PRO A 435 2.49 6.27 9.55
C PRO A 435 2.36 6.91 8.16
N THR A 436 3.28 6.61 7.24
CA THR A 436 3.20 7.09 5.85
C THR A 436 1.97 6.53 5.15
N LEU A 437 1.74 5.23 5.26
CA LEU A 437 0.58 4.56 4.67
C LEU A 437 -0.74 4.99 5.34
N LEU A 438 -0.77 5.12 6.67
CA LEU A 438 -1.94 5.62 7.40
C LEU A 438 -2.28 7.07 7.02
N ARG A 439 -1.27 7.92 6.87
CA ARG A 439 -1.47 9.30 6.40
C ARG A 439 -2.07 9.30 4.98
N LEU A 440 -1.55 8.47 4.05
CA LEU A 440 -2.13 8.35 2.72
C LEU A 440 -3.61 7.94 2.81
N ALA A 441 -3.93 6.94 3.64
CA ALA A 441 -5.29 6.43 3.81
C ALA A 441 -6.26 7.51 4.35
N SER A 442 -5.82 8.31 5.33
CA SER A 442 -6.66 9.26 6.06
C SER A 442 -6.57 10.70 5.56
N ARG A 443 -5.41 11.11 5.03
CA ARG A 443 -5.14 12.51 4.63
C ARG A 443 -4.26 12.59 3.38
N PRO A 444 -4.70 12.04 2.23
CA PRO A 444 -3.95 12.17 0.99
C PRO A 444 -3.81 13.64 0.58
N SER A 445 -2.68 14.00 0.01
CA SER A 445 -2.49 15.34 -0.57
C SER A 445 -3.16 15.45 -1.94
N MET A 446 -3.41 16.67 -2.40
CA MET A 446 -3.95 16.91 -3.75
C MET A 446 -3.03 16.39 -4.86
N ALA A 447 -1.71 16.40 -4.64
CA ALA A 447 -0.74 15.84 -5.59
C ALA A 447 -0.91 14.31 -5.70
N GLU A 448 -1.02 13.61 -4.56
CA GLU A 448 -1.26 12.18 -4.52
C GLU A 448 -2.61 11.80 -5.14
N LEU A 449 -3.66 12.56 -4.86
CA LEU A 449 -4.98 12.33 -5.46
C LEU A 449 -4.99 12.51 -6.99
N ARG A 450 -4.19 13.44 -7.53
CA ARG A 450 -4.01 13.56 -8.99
C ARG A 450 -3.38 12.31 -9.61
N VAL A 451 -2.45 11.68 -8.91
CA VAL A 451 -1.82 10.43 -9.37
C VAL A 451 -2.79 9.25 -9.29
N LEU A 452 -3.63 9.21 -8.25
CA LEU A 452 -4.52 8.09 -7.95
C LEU A 452 -5.88 8.13 -8.66
N ARG A 453 -6.26 9.25 -9.26
CA ARG A 453 -7.62 9.46 -9.83
C ARG A 453 -8.06 8.46 -10.91
N GLU A 454 -7.12 7.76 -11.52
CA GLU A 454 -7.37 6.83 -12.63
C GLU A 454 -7.28 5.36 -12.22
N LEU A 455 -7.30 5.08 -10.90
CA LEU A 455 -7.23 3.71 -10.39
C LEU A 455 -8.43 2.87 -10.83
N THR A 456 -8.12 1.71 -11.38
CA THR A 456 -9.09 0.66 -11.70
C THR A 456 -8.62 -0.66 -11.07
N PHE A 457 -9.53 -1.49 -10.61
CA PHE A 457 -9.21 -2.83 -10.11
C PHE A 457 -10.20 -3.88 -10.63
N ASN A 458 -9.79 -5.15 -10.61
CA ASN A 458 -10.59 -6.29 -11.02
C ASN A 458 -11.05 -7.08 -9.80
N ASP A 459 -12.34 -7.41 -9.74
CA ASP A 459 -12.91 -8.30 -8.71
C ASP A 459 -12.83 -9.76 -9.20
N ILE A 460 -12.41 -10.67 -8.33
CA ILE A 460 -12.23 -12.10 -8.66
C ILE A 460 -13.55 -12.78 -9.04
N TYR A 461 -14.68 -12.32 -8.45
CA TYR A 461 -16.00 -12.91 -8.68
C TYR A 461 -16.79 -12.23 -9.81
N VAL A 462 -16.41 -11.03 -10.20
CA VAL A 462 -17.16 -10.21 -11.15
C VAL A 462 -16.46 -10.12 -12.51
N GLY A 463 -15.22 -10.66 -12.63
CA GLY A 463 -14.42 -10.58 -13.84
C GLY A 463 -13.91 -9.16 -14.12
N ASP A 464 -13.69 -8.83 -15.39
CA ASP A 464 -13.05 -7.56 -15.84
C ASP A 464 -13.87 -6.28 -15.59
N ARG A 465 -14.70 -6.23 -14.57
CA ARG A 465 -15.34 -4.97 -14.19
C ARG A 465 -14.30 -4.03 -13.62
N LYS A 466 -13.96 -3.03 -14.41
CA LYS A 466 -13.11 -1.91 -13.98
C LYS A 466 -13.84 -1.13 -12.90
N VAL A 467 -13.47 -1.33 -11.66
CA VAL A 467 -13.91 -0.45 -10.58
C VAL A 467 -12.97 0.75 -10.58
N VAL A 468 -13.51 1.87 -10.95
CA VAL A 468 -12.79 3.15 -10.88
C VAL A 468 -12.94 3.67 -9.45
N LEU A 469 -11.85 4.02 -8.80
CA LEU A 469 -11.85 4.81 -7.58
C LEU A 469 -12.40 6.20 -7.96
N LYS A 470 -13.73 6.31 -8.06
CA LYS A 470 -14.37 7.58 -8.38
C LYS A 470 -14.34 8.47 -7.15
N MET A 471 -13.43 9.43 -7.17
CA MET A 471 -13.50 10.57 -6.27
C MET A 471 -14.63 11.47 -6.77
N TYR A 472 -15.80 11.31 -6.16
CA TYR A 472 -16.94 12.19 -6.48
C TYR A 472 -16.80 13.52 -5.77
N PRO A 473 -17.21 14.64 -6.39
CA PRO A 473 -17.53 15.85 -5.66
C PRO A 473 -18.77 15.57 -4.81
N TRP A 474 -18.55 15.09 -3.59
CA TRP A 474 -19.62 14.80 -2.67
C TRP A 474 -20.00 16.07 -1.93
N THR A 475 -21.28 16.45 -1.99
CA THR A 475 -21.83 17.39 -1.02
C THR A 475 -22.00 16.67 0.33
N ILE A 476 -21.90 17.42 1.44
CA ILE A 476 -22.18 16.88 2.78
C ILE A 476 -23.58 16.25 2.82
N CYS A 477 -24.53 16.82 2.07
CA CYS A 477 -25.89 16.31 1.91
C CYS A 477 -25.91 14.90 1.28
N ASP A 478 -25.10 14.63 0.25
CA ASP A 478 -25.06 13.33 -0.39
C ASP A 478 -24.57 12.23 0.55
N TYR A 479 -23.57 12.55 1.37
CA TYR A 479 -23.09 11.62 2.41
C TYR A 479 -24.17 11.29 3.43
N VAL A 480 -24.83 12.32 3.99
CA VAL A 480 -25.90 12.15 4.97
C VAL A 480 -27.07 11.37 4.37
N LEU A 481 -27.49 11.70 3.15
CA LEU A 481 -28.57 11.01 2.44
C LEU A 481 -28.24 9.55 2.11
N LYS A 482 -26.99 9.24 1.74
CA LYS A 482 -26.56 7.86 1.45
C LYS A 482 -26.51 7.01 2.72
N LYS A 483 -26.06 7.60 3.84
CA LYS A 483 -26.06 6.93 5.15
C LYS A 483 -27.47 6.70 5.70
N LEU A 484 -28.40 7.64 5.46
CA LEU A 484 -29.80 7.52 5.85
C LEU A 484 -30.59 6.50 5.03
N LYS A 485 -30.29 6.37 3.73
CA LYS A 485 -31.00 5.46 2.82
C LYS A 485 -30.60 3.99 2.94
N ASN A 486 -29.56 3.66 3.74
CA ASN A 486 -29.11 2.30 4.01
C ASN A 486 -29.08 1.37 2.76
N ARG A 487 -28.77 1.93 1.59
CA ARG A 487 -28.77 1.21 0.33
C ARG A 487 -27.56 0.29 0.26
N LYS A 488 -27.74 -0.95 0.73
CA LYS A 488 -26.82 -2.07 0.58
C LYS A 488 -26.51 -2.45 -0.89
N ASN A 489 -27.14 -1.81 -1.86
CA ASN A 489 -27.15 -2.25 -3.25
C ASN A 489 -26.19 -1.51 -4.20
N ASP A 490 -25.44 -0.53 -3.76
CA ASP A 490 -24.37 0.05 -4.61
C ASP A 490 -23.07 -0.77 -4.45
N LYS A 491 -23.10 -2.00 -4.89
CA LYS A 491 -22.06 -3.03 -4.73
C LYS A 491 -20.73 -2.75 -5.43
N TYR A 492 -20.66 -1.75 -6.29
CA TYR A 492 -19.57 -1.63 -7.26
C TYR A 492 -18.82 -0.30 -7.25
N ILE A 493 -19.12 0.58 -6.29
CA ILE A 493 -18.41 1.86 -6.19
C ILE A 493 -17.80 1.95 -4.80
N PHE A 494 -16.53 1.57 -4.73
CA PHE A 494 -15.72 1.88 -3.55
C PHE A 494 -15.46 3.38 -3.53
N THR A 495 -15.91 4.06 -2.49
CA THR A 495 -15.69 5.49 -2.32
C THR A 495 -14.69 5.71 -1.21
N TRP A 496 -13.51 6.17 -1.55
CA TRP A 496 -12.55 6.67 -0.58
C TRP A 496 -13.04 8.03 -0.07
N PHE A 497 -13.77 7.99 1.02
CA PHE A 497 -14.55 9.12 1.52
C PHE A 497 -13.68 10.34 1.87
N ASP A 498 -12.60 10.13 2.64
CA ASP A 498 -11.72 11.23 3.05
C ASP A 498 -10.98 11.84 1.86
N ALA A 499 -10.55 11.01 0.91
CA ALA A 499 -9.99 11.47 -0.35
C ALA A 499 -11.00 12.29 -1.17
N SER A 500 -12.25 11.87 -1.22
CA SER A 500 -13.31 12.59 -1.92
C SER A 500 -13.61 13.95 -1.30
N ILE A 501 -13.58 14.05 0.03
CA ILE A 501 -13.72 15.34 0.74
C ILE A 501 -12.54 16.26 0.43
N ILE A 502 -11.32 15.75 0.51
CA ILE A 502 -10.11 16.53 0.23
C ILE A 502 -10.10 17.00 -1.23
N TYR A 503 -10.45 16.11 -2.16
CA TYR A 503 -10.54 16.44 -3.58
C TYR A 503 -11.58 17.51 -3.89
N THR A 504 -12.73 17.47 -3.21
CA THR A 504 -13.85 18.40 -3.44
C THR A 504 -13.61 19.77 -2.79
N TYR A 505 -13.14 19.79 -1.55
CA TYR A 505 -13.09 21.00 -0.74
C TYR A 505 -11.68 21.58 -0.57
N GLY A 506 -10.62 20.89 -1.00
CA GLY A 506 -9.25 21.36 -0.94
C GLY A 506 -8.85 21.83 0.47
N PHE A 507 -8.45 23.10 0.62
CA PHE A 507 -8.01 23.67 1.91
C PHE A 507 -9.10 23.73 2.99
N LEU A 508 -10.38 23.72 2.60
CA LEU A 508 -11.53 23.67 3.54
C LEU A 508 -11.82 22.27 4.06
N SER A 509 -11.15 21.24 3.54
CA SER A 509 -11.39 19.84 3.96
C SER A 509 -11.07 19.58 5.43
N GLY A 510 -10.08 20.27 6.00
CA GLY A 510 -9.67 20.08 7.40
C GLY A 510 -10.81 20.29 8.41
N PRO A 511 -11.54 21.43 8.38
CA PRO A 511 -12.73 21.64 9.22
C PRO A 511 -13.83 20.60 8.98
N ILE A 512 -14.03 20.18 7.72
CA ILE A 512 -15.07 19.19 7.35
C ILE A 512 -14.72 17.81 7.90
N LEU A 513 -13.45 17.39 7.81
CA LEU A 513 -13.00 16.12 8.37
C LEU A 513 -13.04 16.12 9.90
N LYS A 514 -12.74 17.26 10.55
CA LYS A 514 -12.94 17.43 12.01
C LYS A 514 -14.41 17.30 12.40
N LEU A 515 -15.30 17.92 11.62
CA LEU A 515 -16.75 17.81 11.85
C LEU A 515 -17.20 16.35 11.71
N LYS A 516 -16.69 15.62 10.71
CA LYS A 516 -16.91 14.17 10.55
C LYS A 516 -16.50 13.39 11.80
N LYS A 517 -15.31 13.67 12.35
CA LYS A 517 -14.80 13.01 13.56
C LYS A 517 -15.70 13.23 14.76
N ASN A 518 -16.19 14.47 14.95
CA ASN A 518 -17.11 14.83 16.03
C ASN A 518 -18.53 14.28 15.84
N ILE A 519 -18.96 14.10 14.58
CA ILE A 519 -20.28 13.57 14.23
C ILE A 519 -20.31 12.04 14.29
N LEU A 520 -19.19 11.34 14.07
CA LEU A 520 -19.09 9.88 14.14
C LEU A 520 -18.95 9.34 15.58
N SER A 521 -18.67 10.18 16.58
CA SER A 521 -18.80 9.79 17.98
C SER A 521 -20.29 9.60 18.32
N ASP A 522 -20.66 8.38 18.50
CA ASP A 522 -21.98 7.70 18.39
C ASP A 522 -23.23 8.31 19.02
N SER A 523 -23.16 9.32 19.86
CA SER A 523 -24.34 9.75 20.62
C SER A 523 -25.16 10.88 19.97
N LEU A 524 -24.53 11.81 19.26
CA LEU A 524 -25.21 12.98 18.70
C LEU A 524 -25.93 12.71 17.38
N ILE A 525 -25.39 11.82 16.53
CA ILE A 525 -26.01 11.48 15.24
C ILE A 525 -27.28 10.65 15.43
N HIS A 526 -27.28 9.70 16.38
CA HIS A 526 -28.50 8.95 16.69
C HIS A 526 -29.61 9.86 17.19
N LEU A 527 -29.27 10.90 17.96
CA LEU A 527 -30.23 11.91 18.43
C LEU A 527 -30.73 12.82 17.31
N LEU A 528 -29.84 13.31 16.44
CA LEU A 528 -30.20 14.16 15.29
C LEU A 528 -31.02 13.39 14.25
N ILE A 529 -30.65 12.16 13.96
CA ILE A 529 -31.38 11.29 13.02
C ILE A 529 -32.78 10.97 13.56
N LYS A 530 -32.92 10.64 14.86
CA LYS A 530 -34.24 10.46 15.51
C LYS A 530 -35.09 11.73 15.46
N LYS A 531 -34.47 12.88 15.65
CA LYS A 531 -35.17 14.18 15.63
C LYS A 531 -35.61 14.59 14.22
N VAL A 532 -34.79 14.34 13.19
CA VAL A 532 -35.15 14.60 11.78
C VAL A 532 -36.26 13.64 11.31
N ILE A 533 -36.20 12.38 11.68
CA ILE A 533 -37.24 11.39 11.34
C ILE A 533 -38.57 11.71 12.08
N SER A 534 -38.51 12.25 13.29
CA SER A 534 -39.72 12.68 14.04
C SER A 534 -40.36 13.98 13.52
N LEU A 535 -39.62 14.75 12.73
CA LEU A 535 -40.14 15.98 12.08
C LEU A 535 -40.67 15.69 10.66
N TRP A 536 -40.49 14.46 10.14
CA TRP A 536 -40.99 14.01 8.83
C TRP A 536 -42.14 12.97 8.95
N LYS A 537 -42.53 12.63 10.16
CA LYS A 537 -43.80 11.94 10.48
C LYS A 537 -44.83 12.95 11.04
#